data_9e086e6200891ea434bc3930886ce858
#
_entry.id   9e086e6200891ea434bc3930886ce858
#
_cell.length_a   1.000
_cell.length_b   1.000
_cell.length_c   1.000
_cell.angle_alpha   90.00
_cell.angle_beta   90.00
_cell.angle_gamma   90.00
#
_symmetry.space_group_name_H-M   'P 1'
#
loop_
_entity.id
_entity.type
_entity.pdbx_description
1 polymer ?
#
loop_
_entity_poly.entity_id
_entity_poly.type
_entity_poly.pdbx_seq_one_letter_code
_entity_poly.pdbx_strand_id
1 'polypeptide(L)'
;VHLLDYALYGMNVTAPESIMASGGKFGYPDDACETPDLLQTIYTFKDFTVMWDHAIGIDDGAYGRNHGLGFVGENGTLVIDRSGWEVIPEKVNGQARMEAVPLKKSYGEGGLNLHAKNHLECIKSRNRNCNASVEIGAHIAKFSQLGNIAYRTGKKLSWDGKSFHDTEADKLLCKEYRAPWELPKI
;
A
#
# COMPACT_ATOMS: atom_id res chain seq x y z
N VAL A 1 -2.31 1.21 4.18
CA VAL A 1 -1.17 2.14 4.34
C VAL A 1 0.12 1.36 4.58
N HIS A 2 0.26 0.54 5.66
CA HIS A 2 1.53 -0.09 6.04
C HIS A 2 2.18 -0.96 4.96
N LEU A 3 1.41 -1.85 4.31
CA LEU A 3 1.97 -2.74 3.28
C LEU A 3 2.27 -1.99 1.99
N LEU A 4 1.44 -1.00 1.62
CA LEU A 4 1.76 -0.12 0.49
C LEU A 4 3.06 0.65 0.73
N ASP A 5 3.31 1.11 1.97
CA ASP A 5 4.56 1.77 2.33
C ASP A 5 5.78 0.87 2.04
N TYR A 6 5.74 -0.39 2.47
CA TYR A 6 6.81 -1.35 2.15
C TYR A 6 6.99 -1.54 0.64
N ALA A 7 5.89 -1.63 -0.12
CA ALA A 7 5.97 -1.79 -1.57
C ALA A 7 6.62 -0.58 -2.23
N LEU A 8 6.18 0.63 -1.88
CA LEU A 8 6.71 1.87 -2.44
C LEU A 8 8.17 2.13 -2.03
N TYR A 9 8.50 1.82 -0.78
CA TYR A 9 9.89 1.88 -0.28
C TYR A 9 10.80 0.92 -1.03
N GLY A 10 10.38 -0.36 -1.17
CA GLY A 10 11.16 -1.38 -1.88
C GLY A 10 11.36 -1.08 -3.35
N MET A 11 10.36 -0.47 -4.01
CA MET A 11 10.41 -0.10 -5.42
C MET A 11 10.97 1.32 -5.66
N ASN A 12 11.18 2.10 -4.61
CA ASN A 12 11.69 3.48 -4.66
C ASN A 12 10.90 4.37 -5.64
N VAL A 13 9.58 4.39 -5.52
CA VAL A 13 8.69 5.13 -6.43
C VAL A 13 7.86 6.19 -5.72
N THR A 14 7.49 7.22 -6.46
CA THR A 14 6.79 8.39 -5.91
C THR A 14 5.36 8.56 -6.39
N ALA A 15 5.02 8.13 -7.60
CA ALA A 15 3.68 8.25 -8.14
C ALA A 15 3.42 7.19 -9.23
N PRO A 16 2.21 6.62 -9.30
CA PRO A 16 1.81 5.79 -10.43
C PRO A 16 1.42 6.67 -11.63
N GLU A 17 1.50 6.12 -12.84
CA GLU A 17 0.99 6.75 -14.06
C GLU A 17 -0.54 6.63 -14.17
N SER A 18 -1.08 5.51 -13.70
CA SER A 18 -2.53 5.29 -13.67
C SER A 18 -2.95 4.34 -12.55
N ILE A 19 -4.22 4.45 -12.19
CA ILE A 19 -4.84 3.66 -11.14
C ILE A 19 -6.18 3.13 -11.64
N MET A 20 -6.49 1.88 -11.31
CA MET A 20 -7.82 1.31 -11.46
C MET A 20 -8.15 0.42 -10.26
N ALA A 21 -9.44 0.29 -9.94
CA ALA A 21 -9.86 -0.55 -8.85
C ALA A 21 -11.20 -1.23 -9.15
N SER A 22 -11.39 -2.40 -8.55
CA SER A 22 -12.63 -3.16 -8.56
C SER A 22 -12.86 -3.80 -7.21
N GLY A 23 -14.10 -3.94 -6.81
CA GLY A 23 -14.45 -4.53 -5.52
C GLY A 23 -15.92 -4.38 -5.20
N GLY A 24 -16.31 -4.75 -4.01
CA GLY A 24 -17.69 -4.65 -3.54
C GLY A 24 -17.89 -5.25 -2.17
N LYS A 25 -19.13 -5.23 -1.71
CA LYS A 25 -19.58 -5.90 -0.49
C LYS A 25 -20.15 -7.27 -0.88
N PHE A 26 -19.30 -8.28 -0.92
CA PHE A 26 -19.67 -9.62 -1.38
C PHE A 26 -19.79 -10.64 -0.24
N GLY A 27 -18.92 -10.52 0.77
CA GLY A 27 -18.93 -11.41 1.93
C GLY A 27 -19.91 -10.96 3.00
N TYR A 28 -20.05 -9.64 3.20
CA TYR A 28 -20.87 -9.03 4.25
C TYR A 28 -21.78 -7.93 3.70
N PRO A 29 -22.74 -8.28 2.81
CA PRO A 29 -23.56 -7.27 2.11
C PRO A 29 -24.44 -6.46 3.05
N ASP A 30 -24.84 -7.01 4.18
CA ASP A 30 -25.80 -6.43 5.12
C ASP A 30 -25.13 -5.71 6.31
N ASP A 31 -23.80 -5.65 6.38
CA ASP A 31 -23.15 -4.91 7.45
C ASP A 31 -23.27 -3.39 7.26
N ALA A 32 -23.08 -2.62 8.33
CA ALA A 32 -23.20 -1.17 8.33
C ALA A 32 -21.98 -0.45 7.71
N CYS A 33 -20.96 -1.18 7.26
CA CYS A 33 -19.76 -0.62 6.67
C CYS A 33 -20.05 -0.09 5.27
N GLU A 34 -19.60 1.12 4.95
CA GLU A 34 -19.76 1.73 3.61
C GLU A 34 -18.64 1.35 2.65
N THR A 35 -17.56 0.77 3.19
CA THR A 35 -16.39 0.38 2.40
C THR A 35 -16.55 -1.05 1.87
N PRO A 36 -15.93 -1.40 0.73
CA PRO A 36 -15.96 -2.76 0.22
C PRO A 36 -15.25 -3.73 1.18
N ASP A 37 -15.78 -4.94 1.30
CA ASP A 37 -15.13 -6.05 2.01
C ASP A 37 -14.11 -6.78 1.13
N LEU A 38 -14.21 -6.62 -0.18
CA LEU A 38 -13.26 -7.09 -1.18
C LEU A 38 -12.89 -5.95 -2.13
N LEU A 39 -11.59 -5.66 -2.24
CA LEU A 39 -11.07 -4.59 -3.10
C LEU A 39 -9.73 -4.98 -3.72
N GLN A 40 -9.65 -4.97 -5.04
CA GLN A 40 -8.40 -4.99 -5.77
C GLN A 40 -8.13 -3.63 -6.39
N THR A 41 -6.90 -3.15 -6.23
CA THR A 41 -6.44 -1.91 -6.87
C THR A 41 -5.14 -2.16 -7.61
N ILE A 42 -5.06 -1.70 -8.85
CA ILE A 42 -3.85 -1.78 -9.67
C ILE A 42 -3.29 -0.38 -9.86
N TYR A 43 -2.07 -0.17 -9.40
CA TYR A 43 -1.27 1.02 -9.66
C TYR A 43 -0.27 0.70 -10.77
N THR A 44 -0.34 1.39 -11.88
CA THR A 44 0.58 1.19 -13.02
C THR A 44 1.71 2.20 -12.94
N PHE A 45 2.93 1.69 -12.97
CA PHE A 45 4.15 2.47 -13.12
C PHE A 45 4.77 2.19 -14.49
N LYS A 46 5.80 2.90 -14.87
CA LYS A 46 6.45 2.75 -16.16
C LYS A 46 6.90 1.31 -16.46
N ASP A 47 7.50 0.64 -15.48
CA ASP A 47 8.18 -0.63 -15.69
C ASP A 47 7.57 -1.80 -14.88
N PHE A 48 6.54 -1.55 -14.06
CA PHE A 48 5.87 -2.56 -13.24
C PHE A 48 4.48 -2.12 -12.80
N THR A 49 3.76 -3.03 -12.16
CA THR A 49 2.48 -2.73 -11.50
C THR A 49 2.54 -3.12 -10.02
N VAL A 50 1.84 -2.36 -9.18
CA VAL A 50 1.53 -2.79 -7.81
C VAL A 50 0.06 -3.17 -7.76
N MET A 51 -0.24 -4.39 -7.36
CA MET A 51 -1.59 -4.85 -7.08
C MET A 51 -1.81 -4.87 -5.56
N TRP A 52 -2.76 -4.09 -5.11
CA TRP A 52 -3.30 -4.18 -3.77
C TRP A 52 -4.48 -5.15 -3.78
N ASP A 53 -4.43 -6.16 -2.95
CA ASP A 53 -5.51 -7.12 -2.76
C ASP A 53 -5.98 -7.10 -1.31
N HIS A 54 -7.27 -6.88 -1.10
CA HIS A 54 -7.90 -6.81 0.21
C HIS A 54 -9.16 -7.67 0.20
N ALA A 55 -9.25 -8.58 1.16
CA ALA A 55 -10.42 -9.40 1.36
C ALA A 55 -10.64 -9.64 2.87
N ILE A 56 -11.79 -9.20 3.39
CA ILE A 56 -12.20 -9.48 4.76
C ILE A 56 -12.76 -10.90 4.84
N GLY A 57 -12.40 -11.63 5.89
CA GLY A 57 -12.91 -13.00 6.14
C GLY A 57 -12.14 -14.10 5.41
N ILE A 58 -10.97 -13.78 4.86
CA ILE A 58 -10.03 -14.76 4.31
C ILE A 58 -8.76 -14.77 5.15
N ASP A 59 -8.47 -15.92 5.78
CA ASP A 59 -7.32 -16.05 6.68
C ASP A 59 -6.01 -16.38 5.93
N ASP A 60 -6.10 -17.15 4.85
CA ASP A 60 -4.95 -17.55 4.04
C ASP A 60 -5.02 -16.87 2.65
N GLY A 61 -4.23 -15.82 2.51
CA GLY A 61 -4.07 -15.11 1.24
C GLY A 61 -2.99 -15.69 0.35
N ALA A 62 -2.43 -14.86 -0.54
CA ALA A 62 -1.35 -15.26 -1.42
C ALA A 62 -0.14 -15.78 -0.63
N TYR A 63 0.49 -16.82 -1.14
CA TYR A 63 1.64 -17.49 -0.53
C TYR A 63 1.38 -18.10 0.86
N GLY A 64 0.11 -18.42 1.19
CA GLY A 64 -0.28 -18.96 2.49
C GLY A 64 -0.09 -17.96 3.64
N ARG A 65 -0.21 -16.66 3.37
CA ARG A 65 -0.06 -15.58 4.36
C ARG A 65 -1.33 -14.74 4.41
N ASN A 66 -1.78 -14.41 5.61
CA ASN A 66 -2.94 -13.57 5.80
C ASN A 66 -2.68 -12.08 5.48
N HIS A 67 -1.43 -11.68 5.40
CA HIS A 67 -0.99 -10.36 4.94
C HIS A 67 0.49 -10.42 4.53
N GLY A 68 0.92 -9.52 3.68
CA GLY A 68 2.32 -9.45 3.25
C GLY A 68 2.46 -8.82 1.88
N LEU A 69 3.62 -9.01 1.31
CA LEU A 69 4.05 -8.51 0.01
C LEU A 69 4.72 -9.62 -0.78
N GLY A 70 4.48 -9.66 -2.08
CA GLY A 70 5.26 -10.44 -3.04
C GLY A 70 5.91 -9.51 -4.06
N PHE A 71 7.24 -9.48 -4.11
CA PHE A 71 7.97 -8.83 -5.20
C PHE A 71 8.26 -9.90 -6.26
N VAL A 72 7.44 -9.90 -7.30
CA VAL A 72 7.47 -10.91 -8.37
C VAL A 72 8.45 -10.49 -9.44
N GLY A 73 9.48 -11.30 -9.66
CA GLY A 73 10.48 -11.10 -10.69
C GLY A 73 10.62 -12.33 -11.59
N GLU A 74 11.38 -12.19 -12.68
CA GLU A 74 11.57 -13.26 -13.68
C GLU A 74 12.20 -14.54 -13.13
N ASN A 75 13.01 -14.45 -12.09
CA ASN A 75 13.74 -15.59 -11.54
C ASN A 75 13.09 -16.17 -10.29
N GLY A 76 12.23 -15.40 -9.62
CA GLY A 76 11.57 -15.80 -8.40
C GLY A 76 10.82 -14.65 -7.73
N THR A 77 10.12 -14.98 -6.67
CA THR A 77 9.33 -14.03 -5.87
C THR A 77 9.92 -13.90 -4.47
N LEU A 78 10.25 -12.67 -4.07
CA LEU A 78 10.50 -12.35 -2.68
C LEU A 78 9.18 -12.14 -1.97
N VAL A 79 8.86 -13.00 -1.00
CA VAL A 79 7.68 -12.87 -0.13
C VAL A 79 8.12 -12.37 1.22
N ILE A 80 7.46 -11.31 1.72
CA ILE A 80 7.80 -10.67 2.99
C ILE A 80 6.57 -10.26 3.77
N ASP A 81 6.58 -10.51 5.07
CA ASP A 81 5.64 -10.00 6.05
C ASP A 81 6.36 -9.66 7.37
N ARG A 82 5.58 -9.41 8.43
CA ARG A 82 6.15 -9.10 9.76
C ARG A 82 6.85 -10.29 10.42
N SER A 83 6.53 -11.52 10.01
CA SER A 83 7.13 -12.74 10.56
C SER A 83 8.47 -13.10 9.93
N GLY A 84 8.75 -12.56 8.73
CA GLY A 84 9.98 -12.82 8.01
C GLY A 84 9.84 -12.73 6.50
N TRP A 85 10.80 -13.29 5.81
CA TRP A 85 10.86 -13.29 4.35
C TRP A 85 11.43 -14.59 3.80
N GLU A 86 11.07 -14.88 2.57
CA GLU A 86 11.55 -16.03 1.81
C GLU A 86 11.66 -15.70 0.32
N VAL A 87 12.39 -16.52 -0.43
CA VAL A 87 12.43 -16.43 -1.89
C VAL A 87 11.94 -17.75 -2.49
N ILE A 88 10.89 -17.64 -3.28
CA ILE A 88 10.29 -18.74 -4.03
C ILE A 88 10.78 -18.66 -5.47
N PRO A 89 11.59 -19.60 -5.97
CA PRO A 89 12.09 -19.57 -7.33
C PRO A 89 11.00 -19.80 -8.36
N GLU A 90 11.08 -19.10 -9.48
CA GLU A 90 10.38 -19.49 -10.70
C GLU A 90 10.96 -20.78 -11.28
N LYS A 91 10.11 -21.56 -11.95
CA LYS A 91 10.51 -22.82 -12.58
C LYS A 91 10.22 -22.82 -14.07
N VAL A 92 11.18 -23.22 -14.86
CA VAL A 92 11.04 -23.45 -16.31
C VAL A 92 11.32 -24.92 -16.58
N ASN A 93 10.38 -25.62 -17.18
CA ASN A 93 10.46 -27.05 -17.41
C ASN A 93 10.83 -27.88 -16.15
N GLY A 94 10.31 -27.46 -15.00
CA GLY A 94 10.57 -28.11 -13.71
C GLY A 94 11.89 -27.71 -13.03
N GLN A 95 12.76 -26.96 -13.70
CA GLN A 95 14.04 -26.48 -13.15
C GLN A 95 13.89 -25.09 -12.57
N ALA A 96 14.38 -24.90 -11.35
CA ALA A 96 14.37 -23.61 -10.68
C ALA A 96 15.36 -22.63 -11.36
N ARG A 97 14.92 -21.37 -11.55
CA ARG A 97 15.75 -20.30 -12.13
C ARG A 97 16.78 -19.72 -11.16
N MET A 98 16.57 -19.91 -9.89
CA MET A 98 17.48 -19.45 -8.82
C MET A 98 17.36 -20.38 -7.61
N GLU A 99 18.27 -20.23 -6.67
CA GLU A 99 18.21 -20.96 -5.41
C GLU A 99 17.05 -20.44 -4.54
N ALA A 100 16.30 -21.34 -3.91
CA ALA A 100 15.28 -21.00 -2.94
C ALA A 100 15.91 -20.47 -1.66
N VAL A 101 15.34 -19.44 -1.08
CA VAL A 101 15.68 -19.03 0.27
C VAL A 101 14.51 -19.40 1.19
N PRO A 102 14.70 -20.39 2.09
CA PRO A 102 13.66 -20.78 3.02
C PRO A 102 13.35 -19.63 3.98
N LEU A 103 12.16 -19.66 4.58
CA LEU A 103 11.69 -18.61 5.48
C LEU A 103 12.74 -18.21 6.52
N LYS A 104 13.20 -16.98 6.41
CA LYS A 104 14.05 -16.28 7.38
C LYS A 104 13.14 -15.51 8.33
N LYS A 105 12.97 -16.04 9.54
CA LYS A 105 12.12 -15.39 10.55
C LYS A 105 12.70 -14.04 10.96
N SER A 106 11.85 -13.03 11.02
CA SER A 106 12.17 -11.74 11.61
C SER A 106 11.85 -11.81 13.10
N TYR A 107 12.86 -11.70 13.92
CA TYR A 107 12.65 -11.50 15.34
C TYR A 107 12.52 -10.00 15.57
N GLY A 108 11.31 -9.47 15.41
CA GLY A 108 10.99 -8.04 15.50
C GLY A 108 11.19 -7.45 16.89
N GLU A 109 12.37 -7.63 17.47
CA GLU A 109 12.70 -7.07 18.77
C GLU A 109 12.84 -5.55 18.68
N GLY A 110 11.94 -4.86 19.35
CA GLY A 110 12.09 -3.45 19.66
C GLY A 110 11.72 -2.47 18.55
N GLY A 111 11.16 -2.90 17.41
CA GLY A 111 10.83 -2.00 16.31
C GLY A 111 9.96 -0.81 16.73
N LEU A 112 8.90 -1.03 17.51
CA LEU A 112 8.05 0.03 18.03
C LEU A 112 8.81 0.93 19.01
N ASN A 113 9.60 0.35 19.91
CA ASN A 113 10.37 1.10 20.90
C ASN A 113 11.45 1.96 20.24
N LEU A 114 12.16 1.42 19.23
CA LEU A 114 13.16 2.16 18.47
C LEU A 114 12.52 3.30 17.68
N HIS A 115 11.36 3.07 17.10
CA HIS A 115 10.60 4.09 16.39
C HIS A 115 10.13 5.21 17.31
N ALA A 116 9.55 4.87 18.47
CA ALA A 116 9.14 5.83 19.49
C ALA A 116 10.33 6.64 20.03
N LYS A 117 11.47 5.96 20.27
CA LYS A 117 12.71 6.62 20.68
C LYS A 117 13.19 7.64 19.64
N ASN A 118 13.26 7.24 18.37
CA ASN A 118 13.63 8.16 17.28
C ASN A 118 12.72 9.40 17.25
N HIS A 119 11.39 9.21 17.36
CA HIS A 119 10.44 10.32 17.41
C HIS A 119 10.70 11.27 18.59
N LEU A 120 10.89 10.74 19.80
CA LEU A 120 11.19 11.54 21.00
C LEU A 120 12.53 12.28 20.89
N GLU A 121 13.56 11.64 20.32
CA GLU A 121 14.85 12.28 20.06
C GLU A 121 14.74 13.42 19.06
N CYS A 122 13.98 13.23 18.00
CA CYS A 122 13.69 14.27 17.01
C CYS A 122 12.94 15.46 17.63
N ILE A 123 11.97 15.21 18.52
CA ILE A 123 11.28 16.29 19.26
C ILE A 123 12.25 17.08 20.11
N LYS A 124 13.09 16.40 20.91
CA LYS A 124 14.07 17.02 21.81
C LYS A 124 15.12 17.84 21.06
N SER A 125 15.64 17.31 19.96
CA SER A 125 16.68 17.95 19.14
C SER A 125 16.13 18.95 18.12
N ARG A 126 14.80 19.04 17.96
CA ARG A 126 14.14 19.79 16.88
C ARG A 126 14.57 19.35 15.47
N ASN A 127 15.06 18.14 15.35
CA ASN A 127 15.40 17.54 14.07
C ASN A 127 14.12 17.08 13.36
N ARG A 128 13.89 17.56 12.15
CA ARG A 128 12.71 17.19 11.33
C ARG A 128 12.89 15.88 10.55
N ASN A 129 14.11 15.38 10.46
CA ASN A 129 14.43 14.14 9.72
C ASN A 129 14.19 12.92 10.62
N CYS A 130 12.94 12.70 11.04
CA CYS A 130 12.55 11.47 11.73
C CYS A 130 12.30 10.33 10.72
N ASN A 131 12.40 9.08 11.21
CA ASN A 131 12.23 7.88 10.36
C ASN A 131 10.88 7.81 9.65
N ALA A 132 9.84 8.43 10.22
CA ALA A 132 8.54 8.57 9.58
C ALA A 132 8.12 10.04 9.65
N SER A 133 8.64 10.83 8.73
CA SER A 133 8.23 12.23 8.62
C SER A 133 6.80 12.36 8.13
N VAL A 134 6.19 13.53 8.38
CA VAL A 134 4.83 13.80 7.91
C VAL A 134 4.73 13.74 6.38
N GLU A 135 5.80 14.06 5.67
CA GLU A 135 5.87 13.99 4.20
C GLU A 135 5.78 12.54 3.73
N ILE A 136 6.50 11.61 4.37
CA ILE A 136 6.40 10.17 4.10
C ILE A 136 4.98 9.69 4.38
N GLY A 137 4.44 10.02 5.57
CA GLY A 137 3.09 9.63 5.95
C GLY A 137 2.02 10.16 4.99
N ALA A 138 2.11 11.42 4.58
CA ALA A 138 1.21 12.03 3.61
C ALA A 138 1.32 11.37 2.23
N HIS A 139 2.55 11.03 1.81
CA HIS A 139 2.79 10.34 0.55
C HIS A 139 2.08 8.98 0.49
N ILE A 140 2.25 8.15 1.52
CA ILE A 140 1.63 6.83 1.60
C ILE A 140 0.10 6.92 1.72
N ALA A 141 -0.41 7.87 2.52
CA ALA A 141 -1.84 8.12 2.63
C ALA A 141 -2.45 8.51 1.27
N LYS A 142 -1.76 9.33 0.49
CA LYS A 142 -2.18 9.69 -0.87
C LYS A 142 -2.36 8.44 -1.73
N PHE A 143 -1.40 7.52 -1.77
CA PHE A 143 -1.53 6.30 -2.55
C PHE A 143 -2.79 5.49 -2.22
N SER A 144 -3.06 5.30 -0.94
CA SER A 144 -4.28 4.57 -0.53
C SER A 144 -5.55 5.29 -0.96
N GLN A 145 -5.58 6.64 -0.92
CA GLN A 145 -6.73 7.41 -1.37
C GLN A 145 -6.91 7.40 -2.90
N LEU A 146 -5.83 7.36 -3.68
CA LEU A 146 -5.93 7.20 -5.14
C LEU A 146 -6.70 5.92 -5.52
N GLY A 147 -6.44 4.81 -4.82
CA GLY A 147 -7.18 3.56 -4.99
C GLY A 147 -8.65 3.68 -4.64
N ASN A 148 -8.97 4.35 -3.53
CA ASN A 148 -10.35 4.60 -3.13
C ASN A 148 -11.11 5.46 -4.15
N ILE A 149 -10.46 6.47 -4.73
CA ILE A 149 -11.07 7.32 -5.75
C ILE A 149 -11.32 6.52 -7.04
N ALA A 150 -10.35 5.71 -7.46
CA ALA A 150 -10.53 4.84 -8.63
C ALA A 150 -11.70 3.85 -8.43
N TYR A 151 -11.83 3.27 -7.23
CA TYR A 151 -12.97 2.41 -6.88
C TYR A 151 -14.31 3.17 -6.97
N ARG A 152 -14.40 4.35 -6.35
CA ARG A 152 -15.64 5.15 -6.29
C ARG A 152 -16.10 5.65 -7.66
N THR A 153 -15.17 5.94 -8.55
CA THR A 153 -15.48 6.39 -9.91
C THR A 153 -15.70 5.24 -10.90
N GLY A 154 -15.21 4.03 -10.56
CA GLY A 154 -15.27 2.88 -11.47
C GLY A 154 -14.43 3.04 -12.73
N LYS A 155 -13.48 3.97 -12.74
CA LYS A 155 -12.66 4.33 -13.90
C LYS A 155 -11.21 3.92 -13.73
N LYS A 156 -10.54 3.69 -14.87
CA LYS A 156 -9.07 3.77 -14.93
C LYS A 156 -8.70 5.25 -15.04
N LEU A 157 -7.99 5.75 -14.04
CA LEU A 157 -7.62 7.15 -13.91
C LEU A 157 -6.13 7.35 -14.17
N SER A 158 -5.75 8.32 -14.96
CA SER A 158 -4.37 8.81 -15.06
C SER A 158 -4.06 9.73 -13.89
N TRP A 159 -2.79 9.80 -13.47
CA TRP A 159 -2.37 10.63 -12.35
C TRP A 159 -1.07 11.38 -12.67
N ASP A 160 -1.07 12.69 -12.55
CA ASP A 160 0.11 13.54 -12.81
C ASP A 160 0.87 13.97 -11.54
N GLY A 161 0.47 13.45 -10.37
CA GLY A 161 0.99 13.85 -9.07
C GLY A 161 0.11 14.84 -8.31
N LYS A 162 -0.86 15.49 -8.99
CA LYS A 162 -1.75 16.52 -8.43
C LYS A 162 -3.21 16.33 -8.80
N SER A 163 -3.51 15.86 -10.00
CA SER A 163 -4.86 15.76 -10.59
C SER A 163 -5.00 14.47 -11.40
N PHE A 164 -6.22 14.00 -11.51
CA PHE A 164 -6.59 12.91 -12.41
C PHE A 164 -6.96 13.40 -13.81
N HIS A 165 -7.12 14.71 -13.99
CA HIS A 165 -7.70 15.33 -15.20
C HIS A 165 -9.10 14.76 -15.54
N ASP A 166 -9.81 14.33 -14.50
CA ASP A 166 -11.20 13.85 -14.54
C ASP A 166 -11.99 14.61 -13.48
N THR A 167 -13.01 15.34 -13.92
CA THR A 167 -13.77 16.27 -13.04
C THR A 167 -14.46 15.55 -11.87
N GLU A 168 -14.89 14.32 -12.04
CA GLU A 168 -15.53 13.52 -10.99
C GLU A 168 -14.49 13.03 -9.97
N ALA A 169 -13.38 12.50 -10.44
CA ALA A 169 -12.29 12.04 -9.60
C ALA A 169 -11.62 13.19 -8.83
N ASP A 170 -11.39 14.32 -9.49
CA ASP A 170 -10.74 15.48 -8.88
C ASP A 170 -11.57 16.13 -7.76
N LYS A 171 -12.91 16.06 -7.84
CA LYS A 171 -13.77 16.47 -6.72
C LYS A 171 -13.57 15.63 -5.45
N LEU A 172 -13.10 14.39 -5.58
CA LEU A 172 -12.85 13.50 -4.45
C LEU A 172 -11.46 13.72 -3.80
N LEU A 173 -10.59 14.55 -4.40
CA LEU A 173 -9.29 14.89 -3.82
C LEU A 173 -9.42 15.77 -2.57
N CYS A 174 -10.49 16.53 -2.48
CA CYS A 174 -10.77 17.42 -1.35
C CYS A 174 -12.09 17.04 -0.70
N LYS A 175 -12.10 16.95 0.62
CA LYS A 175 -13.32 16.72 1.39
C LYS A 175 -13.93 18.07 1.80
N GLU A 176 -15.23 18.22 1.59
CA GLU A 176 -15.97 19.30 2.23
C GLU A 176 -16.03 19.06 3.74
N TYR A 177 -15.61 20.06 4.51
CA TYR A 177 -15.65 19.97 5.97
C TYR A 177 -17.06 20.26 6.47
N ARG A 178 -17.50 19.49 7.43
CA ARG A 178 -18.77 19.73 8.11
C ARG A 178 -18.66 20.98 8.98
N ALA A 179 -19.58 21.94 8.80
CA ALA A 179 -19.63 23.14 9.64
C ALA A 179 -19.64 22.78 11.15
N PRO A 180 -18.92 23.55 11.98
CA PRO A 180 -18.22 24.81 11.70
C PRO A 180 -16.73 24.64 11.30
N TRP A 181 -16.29 23.43 10.96
CA TRP A 181 -14.89 23.13 10.72
C TRP A 181 -14.47 23.56 9.32
N GLU A 182 -13.32 24.20 9.22
CA GLU A 182 -12.66 24.61 7.99
C GLU A 182 -11.20 24.17 8.01
N LEU A 183 -10.60 23.99 6.83
CA LEU A 183 -9.14 23.82 6.73
C LEU A 183 -8.44 25.07 7.23
N PRO A 184 -7.37 24.94 8.05
CA PRO A 184 -6.54 26.07 8.41
C PRO A 184 -6.00 26.77 7.16
N LYS A 185 -6.10 28.08 7.11
CA LYS A 185 -5.40 28.88 6.09
C LYS A 185 -3.93 28.94 6.47
N ILE A 186 -3.08 28.29 5.67
CA ILE A 186 -1.62 28.24 5.86
C ILE A 186 -0.99 29.36 5.07
#